data_7f55592a22fca044645b2650656c983e
#
_entry.id   7f55592a22fca044645b2650656c983e
#
_cell.length_a   1.000
_cell.length_b   1.000
_cell.length_c   1.000
_cell.angle_alpha   90.00
_cell.angle_beta   90.00
_cell.angle_gamma   90.00
#
_symmetry.space_group_name_H-M   'P 1'
#
loop_
_entity.id
_entity.type
_entity.pdbx_description
1 polymer ?
#
loop_
_entity_poly.entity_id
_entity_poly.type
_entity_poly.pdbx_seq_one_letter_code
_entity_poly.pdbx_strand_id
1 'polypeptide(L)'
;MIDPRAARQQIDHRLERLKVQSFADLTKLPALTIDDIRFGAEQWAVTTYRVLEKDGLRIVVQIGPPQTKFLLLHVQADGFRMKQDGTLTALGESELDEYS
;
A
#
# COMPACT_ATOMS: atom_id res chain seq x y z
N MET A 1 17.09 10.83 1.54
CA MET A 1 16.28 9.95 0.69
C MET A 1 16.17 8.58 1.33
N ILE A 2 14.96 8.02 1.39
CA ILE A 2 14.78 6.70 2.00
C ILE A 2 15.51 5.62 1.18
N ASP A 3 16.18 4.71 1.89
CA ASP A 3 16.79 3.55 1.25
C ASP A 3 15.69 2.68 0.60
N PRO A 4 15.83 2.33 -0.69
CA PRO A 4 14.84 1.48 -1.36
C PRO A 4 14.57 0.15 -0.66
N ARG A 5 15.59 -0.42 0.00
CA ARG A 5 15.42 -1.66 0.77
C ARG A 5 14.56 -1.44 2.00
N ALA A 6 14.77 -0.34 2.71
CA ALA A 6 13.97 0.00 3.88
C ALA A 6 12.53 0.26 3.47
N ALA A 7 12.32 0.96 2.35
CA ALA A 7 11.00 1.19 1.81
C ALA A 7 10.29 -0.12 1.49
N ARG A 8 10.99 -1.04 0.82
CA ARG A 8 10.43 -2.34 0.46
C ARG A 8 10.05 -3.15 1.70
N GLN A 9 10.88 -3.14 2.72
CA GLN A 9 10.59 -3.83 3.98
C GLN A 9 9.32 -3.29 4.63
N GLN A 10 9.13 -1.99 4.61
CA GLN A 10 7.93 -1.37 5.18
C GLN A 10 6.67 -1.79 4.41
N ILE A 11 6.75 -1.80 3.09
CA ILE A 11 5.63 -2.25 2.25
C ILE A 11 5.32 -3.71 2.53
N ASP A 12 6.32 -4.58 2.51
CA ASP A 12 6.12 -6.02 2.70
C ASP A 12 5.54 -6.31 4.07
N HIS A 13 6.06 -5.66 5.10
CA HIS A 13 5.56 -5.84 6.47
C HIS A 13 4.08 -5.46 6.57
N ARG A 14 3.71 -4.33 5.98
CA ARG A 14 2.32 -3.87 5.98
C ARG A 14 1.42 -4.83 5.21
N LEU A 15 1.86 -5.29 4.05
CA LEU A 15 1.09 -6.22 3.23
C LEU A 15 0.88 -7.55 3.93
N GLU A 16 1.90 -8.09 4.61
CA GLU A 16 1.77 -9.33 5.36
C GLU A 16 0.69 -9.23 6.43
N ARG A 17 0.65 -8.12 7.15
CA ARG A 17 -0.36 -7.88 8.17
C ARG A 17 -1.76 -7.79 7.58
N LEU A 18 -1.90 -7.19 6.41
CA LEU A 18 -3.18 -7.04 5.75
C LEU A 18 -3.67 -8.36 5.14
N LYS A 19 -2.75 -9.16 4.59
CA LYS A 19 -3.09 -10.44 3.95
C LYS A 19 -3.69 -11.46 4.91
N VAL A 20 -3.41 -11.37 6.20
CA VAL A 20 -3.97 -12.31 7.20
C VAL A 20 -5.34 -11.89 7.69
N GLN A 21 -5.82 -10.71 7.32
CA GLN A 21 -7.16 -10.28 7.68
C GLN A 21 -8.21 -10.90 6.76
N SER A 22 -9.42 -11.05 7.28
CA SER A 22 -10.52 -11.57 6.49
C SER A 22 -11.00 -10.54 5.47
N PHE A 23 -11.71 -10.99 4.45
CA PHE A 23 -12.33 -10.11 3.48
C PHE A 23 -13.27 -9.10 4.19
N ALA A 24 -14.06 -9.57 5.15
CA ALA A 24 -14.97 -8.71 5.91
C ALA A 24 -14.22 -7.60 6.65
N ASP A 25 -13.08 -7.94 7.28
CA ASP A 25 -12.29 -6.95 8.00
C ASP A 25 -11.68 -5.92 7.04
N LEU A 26 -11.18 -6.35 5.90
CA LEU A 26 -10.59 -5.46 4.92
C LEU A 26 -11.64 -4.50 4.32
N THR A 27 -12.88 -4.93 4.15
CA THR A 27 -13.95 -4.05 3.64
C THR A 27 -14.27 -2.92 4.61
N LYS A 28 -13.94 -3.08 5.89
CA LYS A 28 -14.20 -2.06 6.93
C LYS A 28 -13.10 -1.01 7.00
N LEU A 29 -11.98 -1.23 6.33
CA LEU A 29 -10.90 -0.24 6.32
C LEU A 29 -11.35 1.04 5.61
N PRO A 30 -10.83 2.21 6.02
CA PRO A 30 -11.03 3.42 5.24
C PRO A 30 -10.52 3.24 3.82
N ALA A 31 -11.11 3.95 2.86
CA ALA A 31 -10.67 3.90 1.48
C ALA A 31 -9.21 4.38 1.33
N LEU A 32 -8.79 5.25 2.23
CA LEU A 32 -7.45 5.82 2.23
C LEU A 32 -6.98 5.98 3.67
N THR A 33 -5.78 5.47 3.97
CA THR A 33 -5.12 5.66 5.27
C THR A 33 -3.70 6.14 5.02
N ILE A 34 -3.29 7.20 5.71
CA ILE A 34 -1.94 7.74 5.60
C ILE A 34 -1.28 7.68 6.96
N ASP A 35 -0.14 7.01 7.05
CA ASP A 35 0.65 6.91 8.27
C ASP A 35 2.01 7.54 8.04
N ASP A 36 2.40 8.42 8.95
CA ASP A 36 3.73 9.02 8.89
C ASP A 36 4.74 8.10 9.58
N ILE A 37 5.89 7.93 8.94
CA ILE A 37 7.00 7.15 9.49
C ILE A 37 8.27 7.97 9.40
N ARG A 38 9.26 7.61 10.22
CA ARG A 38 10.57 8.27 10.24
C ARG A 38 11.69 7.31 9.90
N PHE A 39 12.60 7.78 9.07
CA PHE A 39 13.88 7.11 8.80
C PHE A 39 14.97 8.12 9.14
N GLY A 40 15.57 8.01 10.33
CA GLY A 40 16.52 8.99 10.81
C GLY A 40 15.89 10.36 10.90
N ALA A 41 16.40 11.33 10.16
CA ALA A 41 15.87 12.70 10.13
C ALA A 41 14.78 12.90 9.08
N GLU A 42 14.53 11.92 8.23
CA GLU A 42 13.55 12.05 7.14
C GLU A 42 12.18 11.56 7.58
N GLN A 43 11.16 12.26 7.13
CA GLN A 43 9.77 11.86 7.33
C GLN A 43 9.20 11.35 6.01
N TRP A 44 8.51 10.21 6.05
CA TRP A 44 7.90 9.58 4.89
C TRP A 44 6.47 9.17 5.23
N ALA A 45 5.66 9.01 4.21
CA ALA A 45 4.27 8.61 4.36
C ALA A 45 4.06 7.22 3.77
N VAL A 46 3.38 6.36 4.53
CA VAL A 46 2.90 5.06 4.04
C VAL A 46 1.40 5.21 3.84
N THR A 47 0.96 5.09 2.59
CA THR A 47 -0.44 5.24 2.24
C THR A 47 -1.01 3.87 1.89
N THR A 48 -2.15 3.55 2.47
CA THR A 48 -2.87 2.31 2.18
C THR A 48 -4.16 2.68 1.47
N TYR A 49 -4.36 2.11 0.29
CA TYR A 49 -5.58 2.28 -0.50
C TYR A 49 -6.40 1.00 -0.43
N ARG A 50 -7.67 1.12 -0.13
CA ARG A 50 -8.61 0.01 -0.21
C ARG A 50 -9.64 0.35 -1.28
N VAL A 51 -9.65 -0.41 -2.37
CA VAL A 51 -10.54 -0.19 -3.50
C VAL A 51 -11.49 -1.36 -3.61
N LEU A 52 -12.79 -1.09 -3.50
CA LEU A 52 -13.81 -2.14 -3.67
C LEU A 52 -13.97 -2.42 -5.17
N GLU A 53 -14.02 -3.70 -5.51
CA GLU A 53 -14.19 -4.17 -6.87
C GLU A 53 -15.42 -5.07 -6.95
N LYS A 54 -15.85 -5.41 -8.17
CA LYS A 54 -17.07 -6.19 -8.38
C LYS A 54 -17.06 -7.52 -7.62
N ASP A 55 -15.93 -8.23 -7.67
CA ASP A 55 -15.81 -9.58 -7.11
C ASP A 55 -14.90 -9.64 -5.88
N GLY A 56 -14.55 -8.49 -5.31
CA GLY A 56 -13.62 -8.47 -4.19
C GLY A 56 -13.14 -7.08 -3.86
N LEU A 57 -11.87 -6.98 -3.49
CA LEU A 57 -11.21 -5.71 -3.21
C LEU A 57 -9.74 -5.76 -3.61
N ARG A 58 -9.18 -4.57 -3.71
CA ARG A 58 -7.77 -4.39 -3.99
C ARG A 58 -7.17 -3.54 -2.87
N ILE A 59 -6.02 -3.98 -2.37
CA ILE A 59 -5.23 -3.24 -1.38
C ILE A 59 -3.92 -2.83 -2.04
N VAL A 60 -3.59 -1.55 -1.94
CA VAL A 60 -2.31 -1.04 -2.41
C VAL A 60 -1.63 -0.29 -1.27
N VAL A 61 -0.37 -0.59 -1.03
CA VAL A 61 0.46 0.12 -0.05
C VAL A 61 1.53 0.87 -0.83
N GLN A 62 1.60 2.16 -0.58
CA GLN A 62 2.54 3.07 -1.25
C GLN A 62 3.38 3.75 -0.19
N ILE A 63 4.69 3.85 -0.42
CA ILE A 63 5.58 4.61 0.44
C ILE A 63 6.23 5.73 -0.37
N GLY A 64 6.22 6.93 0.18
CA GLY A 64 6.77 8.09 -0.50
C GLY A 64 6.98 9.26 0.44
N PRO A 65 7.42 10.40 -0.11
CA PRO A 65 7.60 11.60 0.69
C PRO A 65 6.25 12.10 1.23
N PRO A 66 6.26 12.96 2.26
CA PRO A 66 5.03 13.59 2.70
C PRO A 66 4.33 14.28 1.53
N GLN A 67 3.00 14.32 1.56
CA GLN A 67 2.21 14.84 0.43
C GLN A 67 2.56 16.26 0.02
N THR A 68 3.13 17.04 0.92
CA THR A 68 3.58 18.40 0.61
C THR A 68 4.81 18.47 -0.28
N LYS A 69 5.48 17.33 -0.54
CA LYS A 69 6.71 17.26 -1.32
C LYS A 69 6.58 16.18 -2.39
N PHE A 70 5.60 16.30 -3.23
CA PHE A 70 5.23 15.22 -4.15
C PHE A 70 5.95 15.25 -5.49
N LEU A 71 6.66 16.30 -5.83
CA LEU A 71 7.22 16.45 -7.18
C LEU A 71 8.50 15.65 -7.35
N LEU A 72 8.56 14.87 -8.42
CA LEU A 72 9.77 14.22 -8.93
C LEU A 72 10.43 13.20 -8.02
N LEU A 73 9.75 12.75 -6.97
CA LEU A 73 10.33 11.76 -6.08
C LEU A 73 9.76 10.38 -6.39
N HIS A 74 10.64 9.39 -6.34
CA HIS A 74 10.24 8.01 -6.54
C HIS A 74 9.41 7.54 -5.36
N VAL A 75 8.27 6.94 -5.68
CA VAL A 75 7.47 6.21 -4.69
C VAL A 75 7.50 4.75 -5.07
N GLN A 76 7.41 3.90 -4.05
CA GLN A 76 7.27 2.48 -4.25
C GLN A 76 5.86 2.08 -3.86
N ALA A 77 5.30 1.15 -4.61
CA ALA A 77 3.98 0.64 -4.32
C ALA A 77 3.93 -0.86 -4.62
N ASP A 78 3.13 -1.56 -3.86
CA ASP A 78 2.80 -2.96 -4.11
C ASP A 78 1.44 -3.24 -3.50
N GLY A 79 0.84 -4.36 -3.84
CA GLY A 79 -0.47 -4.66 -3.31
C GLY A 79 -0.95 -6.04 -3.71
N PHE A 80 -2.19 -6.30 -3.39
CA PHE A 80 -2.84 -7.57 -3.72
C PHE A 80 -4.32 -7.35 -3.96
N ARG A 81 -4.93 -8.34 -4.61
CA ARG A 81 -6.37 -8.42 -4.77
C ARG A 81 -6.87 -9.58 -3.93
N MET A 82 -7.98 -9.40 -3.23
CA MET A 82 -8.63 -10.46 -2.49
C MET A 82 -10.06 -10.61 -3.00
N LYS A 83 -10.42 -11.84 -3.37
CA LYS A 83 -11.81 -12.18 -3.70
C LYS A 83 -12.63 -12.34 -2.43
N GLN A 84 -13.95 -12.32 -2.60
CA GLN A 84 -14.87 -12.47 -1.46
C GLN A 84 -14.65 -13.77 -0.68
N ASP A 85 -14.17 -14.83 -1.34
CA ASP A 85 -13.86 -16.10 -0.70
C ASP A 85 -12.50 -16.11 0.01
N GLY A 86 -11.77 -15.01 -0.01
CA GLY A 86 -10.45 -14.89 0.63
C GLY A 86 -9.28 -15.22 -0.26
N THR A 87 -9.50 -15.60 -1.52
CA THR A 87 -8.43 -15.92 -2.46
C THR A 87 -7.60 -14.68 -2.76
N LEU A 88 -6.26 -14.79 -2.61
CA LEU A 88 -5.31 -13.71 -2.86
C LEU A 88 -4.67 -13.87 -4.23
N THR A 89 -4.53 -12.75 -4.93
CA THR A 89 -3.77 -12.68 -6.18
C THR A 89 -2.89 -11.44 -6.17
N ALA A 90 -1.73 -11.53 -6.83
CA ALA A 90 -0.84 -10.39 -6.96
C ALA A 90 -1.40 -9.38 -7.96
N LEU A 91 -1.07 -8.10 -7.78
CA LEU A 91 -1.38 -7.07 -8.75
C LEU A 91 -0.32 -7.03 -9.84
N GLY A 92 -0.75 -6.75 -11.07
CA GLY A 92 0.16 -6.55 -12.18
C GLY A 92 0.82 -5.18 -12.15
N GLU A 93 1.91 -5.03 -12.91
CA GLU A 93 2.63 -3.76 -13.00
C GLU A 93 1.73 -2.63 -13.48
N SER A 94 0.88 -2.90 -14.46
CA SER A 94 -0.03 -1.86 -15.00
C SER A 94 -1.04 -1.39 -13.95
N GLU A 95 -1.44 -2.26 -13.03
CA GLU A 95 -2.34 -1.89 -11.94
C GLU A 95 -1.64 -1.05 -10.89
N LEU A 96 -0.34 -1.23 -10.72
CA LEU A 96 0.46 -0.50 -9.74
C LEU A 96 1.00 0.83 -10.29
N ASP A 97 1.07 0.99 -11.61
CA ASP A 97 1.63 2.19 -12.24
C ASP A 97 0.93 3.47 -11.82
N GLU A 98 -0.36 3.42 -11.56
CA GLU A 98 -1.11 4.60 -11.11
C GLU A 98 -0.76 5.02 -9.68
N TYR A 99 -0.02 4.18 -8.93
CA TYR A 99 0.37 4.43 -7.55
C TYR A 99 1.88 4.68 -7.38
N SER A 100 2.66 4.54 -8.42
CA SER A 100 4.11 4.65 -8.32
C SER A 100 4.75 5.64 -9.28
#